data_34125994db7c97e53ca58d04ae1c4eed
#
_entry.id   34125994db7c97e53ca58d04ae1c4eed
#
_cell.length_a   1.000
_cell.length_b   1.000
_cell.length_c   1.000
_cell.angle_alpha   90.00
_cell.angle_beta   90.00
_cell.angle_gamma   90.00
#
_symmetry.space_group_name_H-M   'P 1'
#
loop_
_entity.id
_entity.type
_entity.pdbx_description
1 polymer ?
#
loop_
_entity_poly.entity_id
_entity_poly.type
_entity_poly.pdbx_seq_one_letter_code
_entity_poly.pdbx_strand_id
1 'polypeptide(L)'
;EQIAAFTYGAPICRDTFDVCVEKADVEFEGAYTVINKEFVSRLPEQYKYVNREEDLGVEGLRKAKLSYQPEMLLMKYSVWSSCTVKAEIEECGLTPELHLIKWQTRALWSLCFGDTEEFMKLYFTRKYTPERNSCLVRDGRVVAALQRLPYRMMFGGGVVPVAYVSGVCTQPECRGKGLMTELMGQAHRKMYADGCLFSLLIPADEGLFAFYHRFGYYTCPEVALSE
;
A
#
# COMPACT_ATOMS: atom_id res chain seq x y z
N GLU A 1 0.75 38.05 -9.54
CA GLU A 1 -0.32 37.14 -9.97
C GLU A 1 -0.11 35.79 -9.29
N GLN A 2 -1.16 35.22 -8.70
CA GLN A 2 -1.15 33.94 -8.03
C GLN A 2 -1.95 32.95 -8.87
N ILE A 3 -1.42 31.74 -9.05
CA ILE A 3 -2.15 30.66 -9.73
C ILE A 3 -3.15 30.05 -8.73
N ALA A 4 -4.44 30.26 -8.96
CA ALA A 4 -5.51 29.73 -8.11
C ALA A 4 -5.89 28.28 -8.45
N ALA A 5 -5.70 27.85 -9.68
CA ALA A 5 -5.97 26.47 -10.11
C ALA A 5 -5.17 26.12 -11.37
N PHE A 6 -4.90 24.81 -11.55
CA PHE A 6 -4.36 24.27 -12.78
C PHE A 6 -4.91 22.87 -13.03
N THR A 7 -4.94 22.48 -14.31
CA THR A 7 -5.31 21.15 -14.75
C THR A 7 -4.54 20.79 -16.01
N TYR A 8 -4.29 19.50 -16.19
CA TYR A 8 -3.80 18.95 -17.46
C TYR A 8 -4.33 17.54 -17.67
N GLY A 9 -4.31 17.12 -18.92
CA GLY A 9 -4.76 15.79 -19.30
C GLY A 9 -4.18 15.36 -20.63
N ALA A 10 -4.56 14.18 -21.09
CA ALA A 10 -4.10 13.58 -22.34
C ALA A 10 -5.23 12.77 -23.02
N PRO A 11 -5.18 12.58 -24.35
CA PRO A 11 -6.06 11.67 -25.03
C PRO A 11 -5.86 10.23 -24.56
N ILE A 12 -6.94 9.52 -24.22
CA ILE A 12 -6.91 8.06 -24.01
C ILE A 12 -7.12 7.35 -25.35
N CYS A 13 -8.11 7.80 -26.07
CA CYS A 13 -8.45 7.24 -27.36
C CYS A 13 -9.08 8.31 -28.27
N ARG A 14 -9.67 7.90 -29.40
CA ARG A 14 -10.15 8.80 -30.44
C ARG A 14 -11.20 9.82 -29.95
N ASP A 15 -12.05 9.41 -29.01
CA ASP A 15 -13.22 10.16 -28.53
C ASP A 15 -13.26 10.40 -27.01
N THR A 16 -12.20 9.99 -26.30
CA THR A 16 -12.11 10.12 -24.85
C THR A 16 -10.82 10.84 -24.44
N PHE A 17 -10.97 11.86 -23.61
CA PHE A 17 -9.87 12.62 -23.03
C PHE A 17 -9.79 12.35 -21.52
N ASP A 18 -8.58 12.22 -20.98
CA ASP A 18 -8.34 11.99 -19.56
C ASP A 18 -7.88 13.27 -18.85
N VAL A 19 -8.50 13.59 -17.73
CA VAL A 19 -8.03 14.64 -16.82
C VAL A 19 -7.12 14.00 -15.79
N CYS A 20 -5.82 13.97 -16.08
CA CYS A 20 -4.82 13.31 -15.25
C CYS A 20 -4.58 14.02 -13.92
N VAL A 21 -4.61 15.35 -13.91
CA VAL A 21 -4.41 16.16 -12.71
C VAL A 21 -5.32 17.37 -12.73
N GLU A 22 -5.97 17.63 -11.60
CA GLU A 22 -6.72 18.86 -11.34
C GLU A 22 -6.42 19.30 -9.90
N LYS A 23 -5.92 20.50 -9.75
CA LYS A 23 -5.59 21.11 -8.45
C LYS A 23 -6.09 22.53 -8.41
N ALA A 24 -6.68 22.90 -7.28
CA ALA A 24 -7.10 24.25 -7.01
C ALA A 24 -6.78 24.63 -5.56
N ASP A 25 -6.53 25.89 -5.35
CA ASP A 25 -6.36 26.46 -4.02
C ASP A 25 -7.74 26.49 -3.33
N VAL A 26 -7.83 25.86 -2.17
CA VAL A 26 -9.09 25.72 -1.40
C VAL A 26 -9.59 27.05 -0.81
N GLU A 27 -8.73 28.06 -0.74
CA GLU A 27 -9.12 29.41 -0.32
C GLU A 27 -10.01 30.12 -1.36
N PHE A 28 -9.99 29.65 -2.61
CA PHE A 28 -10.85 30.17 -3.67
C PHE A 28 -12.08 29.28 -3.85
N GLU A 29 -13.20 29.69 -3.26
CA GLU A 29 -14.45 28.95 -3.35
C GLU A 29 -14.86 28.74 -4.82
N GLY A 30 -15.20 27.51 -5.18
CA GLY A 30 -15.59 27.13 -6.52
C GLY A 30 -14.46 26.97 -7.55
N ALA A 31 -13.20 27.16 -7.17
CA ALA A 31 -12.06 27.08 -8.09
C ALA A 31 -11.98 25.74 -8.82
N TYR A 32 -12.24 24.60 -8.14
CA TYR A 32 -12.29 23.28 -8.77
C TYR A 32 -13.40 23.19 -9.83
N THR A 33 -14.58 23.71 -9.56
CA THR A 33 -15.69 23.70 -10.52
C THR A 33 -15.40 24.56 -11.73
N VAL A 34 -14.82 25.74 -11.53
CA VAL A 34 -14.47 26.66 -12.59
C VAL A 34 -13.37 26.07 -13.49
N ILE A 35 -12.25 25.58 -12.90
CA ILE A 35 -11.17 25.03 -13.71
C ILE A 35 -11.61 23.82 -14.52
N ASN A 36 -12.44 22.95 -13.95
CA ASN A 36 -13.01 21.82 -14.66
C ASN A 36 -13.86 22.25 -15.85
N LYS A 37 -14.83 23.15 -15.63
CA LYS A 37 -15.71 23.65 -16.67
C LYS A 37 -14.92 24.31 -17.82
N GLU A 38 -14.00 25.21 -17.46
CA GLU A 38 -13.19 25.93 -18.42
C GLU A 38 -12.27 25.02 -19.23
N PHE A 39 -11.69 24.02 -18.59
CA PHE A 39 -10.85 23.04 -19.27
C PHE A 39 -11.65 22.19 -20.27
N VAL A 40 -12.73 21.58 -19.79
CA VAL A 40 -13.57 20.71 -20.62
C VAL A 40 -14.18 21.47 -21.81
N SER A 41 -14.60 22.73 -21.60
CA SER A 41 -15.18 23.56 -22.68
C SER A 41 -14.20 23.94 -23.78
N ARG A 42 -12.89 23.79 -23.54
CA ARG A 42 -11.83 24.07 -24.53
C ARG A 42 -11.28 22.83 -25.21
N LEU A 43 -11.74 21.65 -24.80
CA LEU A 43 -11.35 20.42 -25.49
C LEU A 43 -11.89 20.38 -26.93
N PRO A 44 -11.14 19.84 -27.89
CA PRO A 44 -11.65 19.63 -29.24
C PRO A 44 -12.95 18.81 -29.25
N GLU A 45 -13.87 19.16 -30.15
CA GLU A 45 -15.20 18.54 -30.28
C GLU A 45 -15.17 17.02 -30.58
N GLN A 46 -14.03 16.50 -31.00
CA GLN A 46 -13.85 15.06 -31.21
C GLN A 46 -13.97 14.26 -29.90
N TYR A 47 -13.67 14.88 -28.75
CA TYR A 47 -13.75 14.21 -27.46
C TYR A 47 -15.18 14.30 -26.91
N LYS A 48 -15.90 13.19 -26.99
CA LYS A 48 -17.27 13.05 -26.48
C LYS A 48 -17.32 12.75 -25.00
N TYR A 49 -16.28 12.11 -24.48
CA TYR A 49 -16.15 11.69 -23.09
C TYR A 49 -14.92 12.29 -22.44
N VAL A 50 -15.07 12.63 -21.17
CA VAL A 50 -13.98 13.05 -20.30
C VAL A 50 -13.89 12.07 -19.15
N ASN A 51 -12.78 11.34 -19.07
CA ASN A 51 -12.47 10.50 -17.94
C ASN A 51 -11.88 11.36 -16.82
N ARG A 52 -12.29 11.11 -15.60
CA ARG A 52 -11.82 11.85 -14.41
C ARG A 52 -11.12 10.95 -13.42
N GLU A 53 -10.56 9.87 -13.90
CA GLU A 53 -9.82 8.93 -13.09
C GLU A 53 -10.61 8.33 -11.91
N GLU A 54 -9.95 7.55 -11.08
CA GLU A 54 -10.54 6.93 -9.90
C GLU A 54 -10.62 7.88 -8.69
N ASP A 55 -11.48 7.55 -7.74
CA ASP A 55 -11.65 8.31 -6.49
C ASP A 55 -10.68 7.88 -5.37
N LEU A 56 -9.78 6.94 -5.65
CA LEU A 56 -8.79 6.37 -4.72
C LEU A 56 -9.39 5.87 -3.39
N GLY A 57 -10.71 5.63 -3.34
CA GLY A 57 -11.41 5.25 -2.12
C GLY A 57 -11.66 6.40 -1.14
N VAL A 58 -11.34 7.64 -1.52
CA VAL A 58 -11.55 8.83 -0.68
C VAL A 58 -12.99 9.31 -0.81
N GLU A 59 -13.74 9.29 0.30
CA GLU A 59 -15.18 9.62 0.31
C GLU A 59 -15.49 11.02 -0.23
N GLY A 60 -14.72 12.03 0.18
CA GLY A 60 -14.88 13.41 -0.30
C GLY A 60 -14.64 13.54 -1.81
N LEU A 61 -13.64 12.82 -2.34
CA LEU A 61 -13.35 12.82 -3.77
C LEU A 61 -14.43 12.07 -4.56
N ARG A 62 -14.94 10.97 -4.03
CA ARG A 62 -16.08 10.23 -4.61
C ARG A 62 -17.32 11.12 -4.69
N LYS A 63 -17.68 11.80 -3.60
CA LYS A 63 -18.81 12.74 -3.56
C LYS A 63 -18.64 13.85 -4.59
N ALA A 64 -17.47 14.44 -4.69
CA ALA A 64 -17.16 15.47 -5.69
C ALA A 64 -17.33 14.95 -7.13
N LYS A 65 -16.79 13.77 -7.44
CA LYS A 65 -16.92 13.17 -8.78
C LYS A 65 -18.36 12.79 -9.12
N LEU A 66 -19.11 12.25 -8.18
CA LEU A 66 -20.53 11.93 -8.38
C LEU A 66 -21.40 13.19 -8.55
N SER A 67 -21.01 14.34 -8.01
CA SER A 67 -21.75 15.61 -8.18
C SER A 67 -21.79 16.10 -9.63
N TYR A 68 -20.85 15.63 -10.47
CA TYR A 68 -20.86 15.89 -11.93
C TYR A 68 -21.85 15.02 -12.71
N GLN A 69 -22.61 14.14 -12.04
CA GLN A 69 -23.58 13.22 -12.64
C GLN A 69 -22.96 12.41 -13.79
N PRO A 70 -21.95 11.59 -13.53
CA PRO A 70 -21.23 10.87 -14.57
C PRO A 70 -22.18 9.97 -15.36
N GLU A 71 -22.07 9.99 -16.69
CA GLU A 71 -22.86 9.14 -17.58
C GLU A 71 -22.53 7.66 -17.42
N MET A 72 -21.26 7.38 -17.11
CA MET A 72 -20.76 6.02 -16.90
C MET A 72 -19.85 5.95 -15.67
N LEU A 73 -20.02 4.90 -14.88
CA LEU A 73 -19.08 4.50 -13.82
C LEU A 73 -18.37 3.23 -14.30
N LEU A 74 -17.11 3.38 -14.68
CA LEU A 74 -16.31 2.26 -15.15
C LEU A 74 -15.72 1.50 -13.96
N MET A 75 -15.92 0.19 -13.94
CA MET A 75 -15.23 -0.69 -12.98
C MET A 75 -13.80 -0.90 -13.46
N LYS A 76 -12.85 -0.61 -12.59
CA LYS A 76 -11.43 -0.88 -12.86
C LYS A 76 -11.10 -2.32 -12.47
N TYR A 77 -10.56 -3.06 -13.40
CA TYR A 77 -10.11 -4.44 -13.20
C TYR A 77 -8.61 -4.53 -13.47
N SER A 78 -7.90 -5.22 -12.59
CA SER A 78 -6.52 -5.62 -12.88
C SER A 78 -6.56 -7.00 -13.55
N VAL A 79 -6.09 -7.07 -14.79
CA VAL A 79 -6.02 -8.32 -15.56
C VAL A 79 -4.56 -8.74 -15.67
N TRP A 80 -4.27 -9.96 -15.23
CA TRP A 80 -2.95 -10.55 -15.33
C TRP A 80 -2.97 -11.66 -16.37
N SER A 81 -2.09 -11.60 -17.36
CA SER A 81 -1.94 -12.69 -18.30
C SER A 81 -1.14 -13.85 -17.67
N SER A 82 -1.54 -15.07 -17.96
CA SER A 82 -0.78 -16.26 -17.53
C SER A 82 0.66 -16.28 -18.06
N CYS A 83 0.91 -15.61 -19.17
CA CYS A 83 2.23 -15.44 -19.75
C CYS A 83 3.14 -14.55 -18.92
N THR A 84 2.62 -13.39 -18.45
CA THR A 84 3.36 -12.46 -17.58
C THR A 84 3.69 -13.11 -16.25
N VAL A 85 2.73 -13.82 -15.65
CA VAL A 85 2.93 -14.54 -14.38
C VAL A 85 3.99 -15.64 -14.51
N LYS A 86 3.99 -16.40 -15.62
CA LYS A 86 5.02 -17.41 -15.87
C LYS A 86 6.42 -16.81 -15.98
N ALA A 87 6.58 -15.71 -16.70
CA ALA A 87 7.86 -15.03 -16.84
C ALA A 87 8.37 -14.50 -15.49
N GLU A 88 7.51 -13.89 -14.67
CA GLU A 88 7.89 -13.43 -13.34
C GLU A 88 8.26 -14.60 -12.39
N ILE A 89 7.58 -15.74 -12.48
CA ILE A 89 7.89 -16.94 -11.70
C ILE A 89 9.28 -17.48 -12.08
N GLU A 90 9.56 -17.58 -13.38
CA GLU A 90 10.86 -18.05 -13.88
C GLU A 90 12.00 -17.10 -13.48
N GLU A 91 11.79 -15.80 -13.56
CA GLU A 91 12.77 -14.79 -13.18
C GLU A 91 13.05 -14.74 -11.67
N CYS A 92 12.02 -14.97 -10.84
CA CYS A 92 12.16 -14.93 -9.38
C CYS A 92 12.55 -16.26 -8.76
N GLY A 93 12.52 -17.38 -9.49
CA GLY A 93 12.79 -18.72 -8.95
C GLY A 93 11.80 -19.21 -7.89
N LEU A 94 10.60 -18.63 -7.83
CA LEU A 94 9.55 -18.99 -6.88
C LEU A 94 8.62 -20.04 -7.49
N THR A 95 8.04 -20.90 -6.63
CA THR A 95 6.92 -21.75 -7.08
C THR A 95 5.68 -20.90 -7.34
N PRO A 96 4.71 -21.39 -8.17
CA PRO A 96 3.47 -20.68 -8.44
C PRO A 96 2.72 -20.26 -7.16
N GLU A 97 2.69 -21.11 -6.13
CA GLU A 97 2.02 -20.83 -4.86
C GLU A 97 2.74 -19.70 -4.10
N LEU A 98 4.07 -19.72 -4.04
CA LEU A 98 4.85 -18.67 -3.38
C LEU A 98 4.75 -17.33 -4.11
N HIS A 99 4.68 -17.38 -5.44
CA HIS A 99 4.45 -16.21 -6.26
C HIS A 99 3.06 -15.60 -6.00
N LEU A 100 2.03 -16.44 -5.91
CA LEU A 100 0.68 -16.01 -5.57
C LEU A 100 0.62 -15.37 -4.18
N ILE A 101 1.27 -15.97 -3.18
CA ILE A 101 1.38 -15.42 -1.82
C ILE A 101 2.11 -14.07 -1.83
N LYS A 102 3.22 -13.95 -2.55
CA LYS A 102 3.96 -12.69 -2.73
C LYS A 102 3.05 -11.59 -3.29
N TRP A 103 2.34 -11.90 -4.37
CA TRP A 103 1.43 -10.98 -5.02
C TRP A 103 0.29 -10.54 -4.10
N GLN A 104 -0.37 -11.49 -3.43
CA GLN A 104 -1.44 -11.20 -2.48
C GLN A 104 -0.95 -10.41 -1.26
N THR A 105 0.26 -10.70 -0.75
CA THR A 105 0.89 -9.94 0.33
C THR A 105 1.13 -8.50 -0.10
N ARG A 106 1.65 -8.29 -1.32
CA ARG A 106 1.85 -6.95 -1.88
C ARG A 106 0.55 -6.18 -2.02
N ALA A 107 -0.50 -6.82 -2.53
CA ALA A 107 -1.82 -6.22 -2.66
C ALA A 107 -2.42 -5.81 -1.30
N LEU A 108 -2.27 -6.69 -0.29
CA LEU A 108 -2.71 -6.40 1.08
C LEU A 108 -1.93 -5.25 1.70
N TRP A 109 -0.61 -5.18 1.48
CA TRP A 109 0.22 -4.08 1.93
C TRP A 109 -0.22 -2.75 1.31
N SER A 110 -0.38 -2.71 -0.02
CA SER A 110 -0.85 -1.52 -0.73
C SER A 110 -2.21 -1.04 -0.20
N LEU A 111 -3.14 -1.96 0.05
CA LEU A 111 -4.46 -1.67 0.62
C LEU A 111 -4.39 -1.04 2.02
N CYS A 112 -3.42 -1.46 2.85
CA CYS A 112 -3.36 -1.05 4.25
C CYS A 112 -2.52 0.21 4.50
N PHE A 113 -1.49 0.46 3.67
CA PHE A 113 -0.52 1.52 3.91
C PHE A 113 -0.54 2.64 2.86
N GLY A 114 -1.02 2.36 1.64
CA GLY A 114 -1.08 3.35 0.57
C GLY A 114 0.30 3.85 0.09
N ASP A 115 1.34 3.03 0.28
CA ASP A 115 2.69 3.35 -0.18
C ASP A 115 2.75 3.52 -1.70
N THR A 116 3.70 4.32 -2.19
CA THR A 116 3.85 4.56 -3.63
C THR A 116 4.22 3.30 -4.40
N GLU A 117 3.85 3.25 -5.67
CA GLU A 117 4.14 2.09 -6.54
C GLU A 117 5.65 1.87 -6.70
N GLU A 118 6.46 2.93 -6.73
CA GLU A 118 7.92 2.85 -6.79
C GLU A 118 8.48 2.18 -5.54
N PHE A 119 8.01 2.58 -4.34
CA PHE A 119 8.41 1.94 -3.09
C PHE A 119 8.00 0.48 -3.07
N MET A 120 6.76 0.17 -3.43
CA MET A 120 6.23 -1.19 -3.47
C MET A 120 7.04 -2.09 -4.42
N LYS A 121 7.34 -1.59 -5.62
CA LYS A 121 8.17 -2.29 -6.60
C LYS A 121 9.57 -2.56 -6.03
N LEU A 122 10.21 -1.54 -5.46
CA LEU A 122 11.55 -1.66 -4.88
C LEU A 122 11.57 -2.66 -3.73
N TYR A 123 10.61 -2.56 -2.80
CA TYR A 123 10.53 -3.43 -1.62
C TYR A 123 10.32 -4.90 -2.01
N PHE A 124 9.30 -5.18 -2.83
CA PHE A 124 8.96 -6.54 -3.23
C PHE A 124 9.95 -7.17 -4.23
N THR A 125 10.82 -6.38 -4.85
CA THR A 125 11.92 -6.88 -5.69
C THR A 125 13.19 -7.11 -4.87
N ARG A 126 13.51 -6.24 -3.89
CA ARG A 126 14.81 -6.23 -3.21
C ARG A 126 14.80 -6.79 -1.79
N LYS A 127 13.70 -6.64 -1.06
CA LYS A 127 13.61 -6.98 0.37
C LYS A 127 12.74 -8.19 0.66
N TYR A 128 11.66 -8.36 -0.07
CA TYR A 128 10.76 -9.49 0.11
C TYR A 128 11.44 -10.80 -0.26
N THR A 129 11.32 -11.78 0.63
CA THR A 129 11.54 -13.20 0.32
C THR A 129 10.46 -14.03 1.05
N PRO A 130 10.11 -15.24 0.55
CA PRO A 130 9.13 -16.10 1.21
C PRO A 130 9.49 -16.41 2.66
N GLU A 131 10.78 -16.59 2.96
CA GLU A 131 11.28 -16.89 4.31
C GLU A 131 11.05 -15.75 5.28
N ARG A 132 11.12 -14.50 4.80
CA ARG A 132 10.88 -13.29 5.59
C ARG A 132 9.41 -12.97 5.75
N ASN A 133 8.58 -13.44 4.84
CA ASN A 133 7.15 -13.26 4.91
C ASN A 133 6.52 -14.22 5.93
N SER A 134 5.63 -13.70 6.76
CA SER A 134 4.68 -14.49 7.54
C SER A 134 3.29 -14.05 7.17
N CYS A 135 2.43 -14.99 6.81
CA CYS A 135 1.07 -14.67 6.43
C CYS A 135 0.09 -15.76 6.88
N LEU A 136 -1.16 -15.36 7.07
CA LEU A 136 -2.28 -16.27 7.23
C LEU A 136 -3.06 -16.31 5.94
N VAL A 137 -3.29 -17.53 5.45
CA VAL A 137 -4.12 -17.79 4.29
C VAL A 137 -5.44 -18.41 4.75
N ARG A 138 -6.56 -17.87 4.29
CA ARG A 138 -7.91 -18.43 4.50
C ARG A 138 -8.62 -18.45 3.15
N ASP A 139 -9.18 -19.58 2.79
CA ASP A 139 -9.89 -19.78 1.52
C ASP A 139 -9.06 -19.35 0.29
N GLY A 140 -7.76 -19.71 0.29
CA GLY A 140 -6.82 -19.36 -0.79
C GLY A 140 -6.39 -17.89 -0.85
N ARG A 141 -6.77 -17.06 0.15
CA ARG A 141 -6.46 -15.63 0.19
C ARG A 141 -5.62 -15.28 1.41
N VAL A 142 -4.61 -14.43 1.22
CA VAL A 142 -3.83 -13.84 2.31
C VAL A 142 -4.71 -12.83 3.06
N VAL A 143 -5.04 -13.12 4.32
CA VAL A 143 -5.90 -12.29 5.17
C VAL A 143 -5.12 -11.46 6.19
N ALA A 144 -3.90 -11.85 6.52
CA ALA A 144 -2.98 -11.09 7.35
C ALA A 144 -1.54 -11.40 6.93
N ALA A 145 -0.66 -10.41 7.03
CA ALA A 145 0.76 -10.56 6.70
C ALA A 145 1.63 -9.65 7.56
N LEU A 146 2.89 -10.03 7.69
CA LEU A 146 3.99 -9.21 8.22
C LEU A 146 5.32 -9.69 7.63
N GLN A 147 6.31 -8.80 7.65
CA GLN A 147 7.68 -9.11 7.22
C GLN A 147 8.61 -9.20 8.43
N ARG A 148 9.50 -10.20 8.44
CA ARG A 148 10.53 -10.42 9.45
C ARG A 148 11.89 -10.16 8.82
N LEU A 149 12.38 -8.93 8.94
CA LEU A 149 13.64 -8.53 8.32
C LEU A 149 14.80 -8.84 9.28
N PRO A 150 15.82 -9.62 8.83
CA PRO A 150 16.95 -9.93 9.67
C PRO A 150 17.86 -8.71 9.81
N TYR A 151 18.19 -8.37 11.05
CA TYR A 151 19.16 -7.34 11.41
C TYR A 151 20.11 -7.84 12.49
N ARG A 152 21.09 -7.02 12.81
CA ARG A 152 22.03 -7.24 13.90
C ARG A 152 22.05 -6.01 14.79
N MET A 153 22.06 -6.20 16.08
CA MET A 153 22.05 -5.13 17.08
C MET A 153 23.23 -5.31 18.05
N MET A 154 23.82 -4.19 18.43
CA MET A 154 24.79 -4.17 19.53
C MET A 154 24.03 -4.30 20.85
N PHE A 155 24.34 -5.30 21.64
CA PHE A 155 23.73 -5.52 22.94
C PHE A 155 24.73 -6.17 23.90
N GLY A 156 24.89 -5.60 25.13
CA GLY A 156 25.78 -6.15 26.13
C GLY A 156 27.25 -6.26 25.72
N GLY A 157 27.71 -5.37 24.81
CA GLY A 157 29.08 -5.40 24.27
C GLY A 157 29.31 -6.42 23.15
N GLY A 158 28.26 -7.13 22.72
CA GLY A 158 28.29 -8.09 21.61
C GLY A 158 27.30 -7.74 20.50
N VAL A 159 27.41 -8.43 19.36
CA VAL A 159 26.49 -8.30 18.25
C VAL A 159 25.52 -9.49 18.25
N VAL A 160 24.21 -9.20 18.38
CA VAL A 160 23.17 -10.21 18.47
C VAL A 160 22.24 -10.16 17.26
N PRO A 161 21.72 -11.32 16.80
CA PRO A 161 20.72 -11.35 15.74
C PRO A 161 19.37 -10.86 16.26
N VAL A 162 18.70 -10.01 15.49
CA VAL A 162 17.37 -9.49 15.79
C VAL A 162 16.49 -9.52 14.53
N ALA A 163 15.18 -9.55 14.71
CA ALA A 163 14.23 -9.43 13.62
C ALA A 163 13.49 -8.09 13.72
N TYR A 164 13.53 -7.30 12.65
CA TYR A 164 12.69 -6.12 12.53
C TYR A 164 11.37 -6.51 11.87
N VAL A 165 10.27 -6.30 12.57
CA VAL A 165 8.92 -6.58 12.08
C VAL A 165 8.37 -5.34 11.39
N SER A 166 7.97 -5.50 10.14
CA SER A 166 7.40 -4.42 9.34
C SER A 166 6.21 -4.90 8.52
N GLY A 167 5.44 -3.98 7.94
CA GLY A 167 4.31 -4.30 7.08
C GLY A 167 3.23 -5.15 7.75
N VAL A 168 2.96 -4.89 9.04
CA VAL A 168 1.96 -5.62 9.84
C VAL A 168 0.57 -5.21 9.38
N CYS A 169 -0.11 -6.05 8.63
CA CYS A 169 -1.38 -5.72 8.00
C CYS A 169 -2.40 -6.85 8.06
N THR A 170 -3.68 -6.49 8.12
CA THR A 170 -4.82 -7.42 8.10
C THR A 170 -5.89 -6.86 7.18
N GLN A 171 -6.48 -7.72 6.35
CA GLN A 171 -7.62 -7.36 5.50
C GLN A 171 -8.68 -6.62 6.33
N PRO A 172 -9.17 -5.45 5.88
CA PRO A 172 -10.11 -4.64 6.66
C PRO A 172 -11.31 -5.42 7.19
N GLU A 173 -11.92 -6.26 6.34
CA GLU A 173 -13.07 -7.10 6.68
C GLU A 173 -12.77 -8.27 7.62
N CYS A 174 -11.47 -8.52 7.87
CA CYS A 174 -11.00 -9.59 8.74
C CYS A 174 -10.43 -9.06 10.07
N ARG A 175 -10.43 -7.75 10.28
CA ARG A 175 -9.96 -7.13 11.54
C ARG A 175 -10.85 -7.51 12.71
N GLY A 176 -10.31 -7.43 13.91
CA GLY A 176 -11.05 -7.77 15.15
C GLY A 176 -11.27 -9.26 15.40
N LYS A 177 -10.83 -10.15 14.50
CA LYS A 177 -11.04 -11.60 14.59
C LYS A 177 -9.85 -12.38 15.17
N GLY A 178 -8.89 -11.71 15.80
CA GLY A 178 -7.72 -12.34 16.42
C GLY A 178 -6.62 -12.81 15.44
N LEU A 179 -6.77 -12.57 14.13
CA LEU A 179 -5.82 -13.06 13.13
C LEU A 179 -4.40 -12.54 13.35
N MET A 180 -4.25 -11.27 13.75
CA MET A 180 -2.92 -10.73 14.02
C MET A 180 -2.30 -11.33 15.28
N THR A 181 -3.10 -11.70 16.28
CA THR A 181 -2.63 -12.43 17.46
C THR A 181 -2.08 -13.80 17.07
N GLU A 182 -2.80 -14.54 16.22
CA GLU A 182 -2.33 -15.82 15.67
C GLU A 182 -1.02 -15.64 14.91
N LEU A 183 -0.98 -14.67 13.98
CA LEU A 183 0.16 -14.44 13.11
C LEU A 183 1.41 -13.98 13.90
N MET A 184 1.27 -13.06 14.84
CA MET A 184 2.37 -12.60 15.70
C MET A 184 2.94 -13.76 16.53
N GLY A 185 2.09 -14.61 17.08
CA GLY A 185 2.54 -15.80 17.82
C GLY A 185 3.31 -16.78 16.92
N GLN A 186 2.88 -16.98 15.67
CA GLN A 186 3.63 -17.80 14.70
C GLN A 186 4.96 -17.15 14.32
N ALA A 187 4.96 -15.83 14.07
CA ALA A 187 6.16 -15.08 13.71
C ALA A 187 7.20 -15.10 14.84
N HIS A 188 6.80 -14.92 16.09
CA HIS A 188 7.70 -14.97 17.25
C HIS A 188 8.33 -16.34 17.40
N ARG A 189 7.57 -17.43 17.28
CA ARG A 189 8.12 -18.80 17.32
C ARG A 189 9.15 -19.02 16.20
N LYS A 190 8.88 -18.50 14.99
CA LYS A 190 9.81 -18.63 13.87
C LYS A 190 11.06 -17.78 14.09
N MET A 191 10.94 -16.54 14.56
CA MET A 191 12.09 -15.69 14.88
C MET A 191 12.99 -16.33 15.96
N TYR A 192 12.37 -16.91 16.99
CA TYR A 192 13.10 -17.65 18.02
C TYR A 192 13.86 -18.87 17.45
N ALA A 193 13.18 -19.66 16.58
CA ALA A 193 13.81 -20.80 15.92
C ALA A 193 14.94 -20.38 14.96
N ASP A 194 14.85 -19.19 14.35
CA ASP A 194 15.88 -18.58 13.52
C ASP A 194 17.04 -17.97 14.37
N GLY A 195 17.00 -18.10 15.71
CA GLY A 195 18.04 -17.64 16.62
C GLY A 195 18.00 -16.15 16.95
N CYS A 196 16.91 -15.43 16.62
CA CYS A 196 16.77 -14.03 16.98
C CYS A 196 16.55 -13.88 18.50
N LEU A 197 17.37 -13.05 19.15
CA LEU A 197 17.22 -12.77 20.60
C LEU A 197 16.15 -11.71 20.85
N PHE A 198 15.94 -10.78 19.93
CA PHE A 198 14.95 -9.72 20.03
C PHE A 198 14.16 -9.58 18.73
N SER A 199 12.93 -9.15 18.90
CA SER A 199 12.09 -8.64 17.82
C SER A 199 11.87 -7.15 18.03
N LEU A 200 12.06 -6.35 16.98
CA LEU A 200 11.97 -4.90 17.00
C LEU A 200 10.91 -4.44 16.01
N LEU A 201 10.24 -3.35 16.30
CA LEU A 201 9.35 -2.65 15.38
C LEU A 201 9.24 -1.17 15.73
N ILE A 202 8.77 -0.38 14.80
CA ILE A 202 8.43 1.02 14.99
C ILE A 202 6.92 1.16 14.75
N PRO A 203 6.13 1.50 15.78
CA PRO A 203 4.70 1.79 15.60
C PRO A 203 4.51 3.02 14.70
N ALA A 204 3.52 2.98 13.83
CA ALA A 204 3.22 4.10 12.94
C ALA A 204 2.54 5.28 13.67
N ASP A 205 1.87 5.01 14.78
CA ASP A 205 1.20 6.00 15.62
C ASP A 205 1.17 5.57 17.09
N GLU A 206 0.81 6.50 17.97
CA GLU A 206 0.77 6.27 19.43
C GLU A 206 -0.24 5.20 19.84
N GLY A 207 -1.35 5.05 19.13
CA GLY A 207 -2.38 4.05 19.45
C GLY A 207 -1.88 2.61 19.29
N LEU A 208 -0.86 2.40 18.47
CA LEU A 208 -0.29 1.08 18.22
C LEU A 208 0.65 0.60 19.32
N PHE A 209 1.15 1.46 20.23
CA PHE A 209 1.96 1.01 21.37
C PHE A 209 1.18 0.04 22.26
N ALA A 210 -0.05 0.38 22.63
CA ALA A 210 -0.91 -0.51 23.41
C ALA A 210 -1.24 -1.81 22.66
N PHE A 211 -1.37 -1.74 21.34
CA PHE A 211 -1.57 -2.91 20.52
C PHE A 211 -0.37 -3.86 20.55
N TYR A 212 0.85 -3.36 20.33
CA TYR A 212 2.06 -4.18 20.34
C TYR A 212 2.49 -4.65 21.73
N HIS A 213 2.18 -3.88 22.77
CA HIS A 213 2.42 -4.29 24.16
C HIS A 213 1.76 -5.63 24.50
N ARG A 214 0.59 -5.91 23.94
CA ARG A 214 -0.11 -7.20 24.12
C ARG A 214 0.67 -8.41 23.58
N PHE A 215 1.63 -8.18 22.71
CA PHE A 215 2.50 -9.20 22.13
C PHE A 215 3.89 -9.24 22.77
N GLY A 216 4.09 -8.51 23.88
CA GLY A 216 5.36 -8.50 24.62
C GLY A 216 6.36 -7.46 24.14
N TYR A 217 5.95 -6.48 23.32
CA TYR A 217 6.81 -5.37 22.95
C TYR A 217 6.76 -4.28 24.02
N TYR A 218 7.95 -3.74 24.33
CA TYR A 218 8.12 -2.64 25.27
C TYR A 218 8.86 -1.51 24.56
N THR A 219 8.53 -0.28 24.96
CA THR A 219 9.24 0.89 24.44
C THR A 219 10.69 0.86 24.91
N CYS A 220 11.63 0.88 23.98
CA CYS A 220 13.02 1.13 24.31
C CYS A 220 13.20 2.62 24.65
N PRO A 221 14.03 2.98 25.64
CA PRO A 221 14.41 4.36 25.86
C PRO A 221 15.08 4.92 24.59
N GLU A 222 14.85 6.20 24.33
CA GLU A 222 15.45 6.90 23.20
C GLU A 222 16.97 6.72 23.23
N VAL A 223 17.52 6.20 22.14
CA VAL A 223 18.97 6.18 21.95
C VAL A 223 19.37 7.58 21.46
N ALA A 224 20.03 8.35 22.30
CA ALA A 224 20.65 9.58 21.83
C ALA A 224 21.67 9.20 20.76
N LEU A 225 21.41 9.61 19.51
CA LEU A 225 22.42 9.58 18.46
C LEU A 225 23.44 10.66 18.83
N SER A 226 24.62 10.26 19.30
CA SER A 226 25.77 11.17 19.39
C SER A 226 26.15 11.57 17.97
N GLU A 227 26.14 12.89 17.68
CA GLU A 227 26.73 13.48 16.49
C GLU A 227 28.22 13.12 16.35
#